data_b5064eb5368dff7d6d496dd4fc87499a
#
_entry.id   b5064eb5368dff7d6d496dd4fc87499a
#
_cell.length_a   1.000
_cell.length_b   1.000
_cell.length_c   1.000
_cell.angle_alpha   90.00
_cell.angle_beta   90.00
_cell.angle_gamma   90.00
#
_symmetry.space_group_name_H-M   'P 1'
#
loop_
_entity.id
_entity.type
_entity.pdbx_description
1 polymer ?
#
loop_
_entity_poly.entity_id
_entity_poly.type
_entity_poly.pdbx_seq_one_letter_code
_entity_poly.pdbx_strand_id
1 'polypeptide(L)'
;MTPPKHSTWSKAASTVYYAACLSTFMAAVGRVSFSVLAVPIQQQYNLRLSEMGLLQSALLIGYVIGQVPAGIVADRLGGPQTLCAGLIAWSIASMAMALSPFVTWPLAVILCSRAALGLAQAVMMPGVSAASAQWFPAAVRASKTSGVYAWYSLGTVLGLSATPAIAAVAGWPSAFLGFGAAGVVLGFLALKSLPKLPEEYIKQQMSTTRPRSVSSFDRDSGSDSSSSGSDEESSSLTNHSRKRLDWDLLLHHAPDMLLLCWTHGVIGLGFFVLQSWVPTFLYSLGTTDLTALGLLSAAPWLFTAAVATGAGAVADWLQLKAKWTAVQVRHAMQTAASVGACLALAPLALIPASVLSPTIATAALSVAVASQGFNYGGYHAYIQDVAPGDAGLILGLTNTFSSVAGIVGNIVAGTLAGGPSGFAAVFGLTVVLHAVSAVTWLVFARGKKIRLTS
;
A
#
# COMPACT_ATOMS: atom_id res chain seq x y z
N MET A 1 -21.31 15.73 -32.40
CA MET A 1 -20.03 15.09 -32.10
C MET A 1 -20.31 13.80 -31.35
N THR A 2 -20.06 12.67 -31.97
CA THR A 2 -20.17 11.35 -31.30
C THR A 2 -19.03 11.24 -30.29
N PRO A 3 -19.29 10.84 -29.02
CA PRO A 3 -18.24 10.68 -28.04
C PRO A 3 -17.24 9.59 -28.51
N PRO A 4 -15.95 9.72 -28.20
CA PRO A 4 -14.94 8.77 -28.64
C PRO A 4 -15.27 7.37 -28.11
N LYS A 5 -15.05 6.35 -28.93
CA LYS A 5 -15.37 4.92 -28.67
C LYS A 5 -14.79 4.30 -27.37
N HIS A 6 -13.97 5.06 -26.61
CA HIS A 6 -13.34 4.64 -25.36
C HIS A 6 -14.07 5.09 -24.08
N SER A 7 -15.30 5.64 -24.19
CA SER A 7 -16.08 6.08 -23.02
C SER A 7 -16.84 4.97 -22.30
N THR A 8 -16.89 3.76 -22.86
CA THR A 8 -17.67 2.65 -22.31
C THR A 8 -16.78 1.55 -21.73
N TRP A 9 -17.24 0.97 -20.61
CA TRP A 9 -16.59 -0.18 -19.95
C TRP A 9 -16.62 -1.42 -20.84
N SER A 10 -15.46 -1.91 -21.31
CA SER A 10 -15.35 -3.06 -22.22
C SER A 10 -15.20 -4.39 -21.50
N LYS A 11 -15.46 -5.52 -22.19
CA LYS A 11 -15.19 -6.86 -21.67
C LYS A 11 -13.70 -7.06 -21.35
N ALA A 12 -12.82 -6.51 -22.18
CA ALA A 12 -11.37 -6.54 -21.96
C ALA A 12 -10.97 -5.79 -20.67
N ALA A 13 -11.53 -4.60 -20.44
CA ALA A 13 -11.31 -3.83 -19.21
C ALA A 13 -11.85 -4.58 -17.97
N SER A 14 -12.97 -5.31 -18.11
CA SER A 14 -13.51 -6.16 -17.05
C SER A 14 -12.56 -7.30 -16.70
N THR A 15 -11.99 -7.98 -17.68
CA THR A 15 -11.02 -9.07 -17.46
C THR A 15 -9.79 -8.55 -16.71
N VAL A 16 -9.23 -7.40 -17.14
CA VAL A 16 -8.09 -6.77 -16.48
C VAL A 16 -8.44 -6.33 -15.05
N TYR A 17 -9.64 -5.78 -14.85
CA TYR A 17 -10.11 -5.40 -13.52
C TYR A 17 -10.15 -6.58 -12.56
N TYR A 18 -10.77 -7.70 -12.96
CA TYR A 18 -10.85 -8.88 -12.09
C TYR A 18 -9.49 -9.55 -11.88
N ALA A 19 -8.60 -9.55 -12.87
CA ALA A 19 -7.23 -10.01 -12.70
C ALA A 19 -6.46 -9.15 -11.66
N ALA A 20 -6.63 -7.83 -11.69
CA ALA A 20 -6.05 -6.92 -10.70
C ALA A 20 -6.66 -7.13 -9.30
N CYS A 21 -7.99 -7.29 -9.20
CA CYS A 21 -8.69 -7.61 -7.95
C CYS A 21 -8.17 -8.91 -7.33
N LEU A 22 -8.06 -9.96 -8.14
CA LEU A 22 -7.55 -11.25 -7.70
C LEU A 22 -6.09 -11.15 -7.21
N SER A 23 -5.25 -10.44 -7.95
CA SER A 23 -3.84 -10.26 -7.59
C SER A 23 -3.70 -9.51 -6.25
N THR A 24 -4.44 -8.42 -6.06
CA THR A 24 -4.40 -7.65 -4.80
C THR A 24 -4.98 -8.41 -3.62
N PHE A 25 -6.06 -9.18 -3.84
CA PHE A 25 -6.64 -10.07 -2.85
C PHE A 25 -5.63 -11.12 -2.36
N MET A 26 -5.01 -11.85 -3.28
CA MET A 26 -4.02 -12.88 -2.95
C MET A 26 -2.73 -12.30 -2.36
N ALA A 27 -2.34 -11.09 -2.75
CA ALA A 27 -1.21 -10.38 -2.12
C ALA A 27 -1.48 -10.10 -0.64
N ALA A 28 -2.70 -9.66 -0.31
CA ALA A 28 -3.11 -9.43 1.07
C ALA A 28 -3.12 -10.72 1.89
N VAL A 29 -3.73 -11.79 1.36
CA VAL A 29 -3.73 -13.13 2.02
C VAL A 29 -2.30 -13.55 2.36
N GLY A 30 -1.38 -13.55 1.37
CA GLY A 30 0.00 -13.97 1.58
C GLY A 30 0.76 -13.11 2.59
N ARG A 31 0.43 -11.80 2.67
CA ARG A 31 1.06 -10.86 3.60
C ARG A 31 0.67 -11.12 5.05
N VAL A 32 -0.62 -11.29 5.32
CA VAL A 32 -1.15 -11.37 6.68
C VAL A 32 -1.14 -12.79 7.26
N SER A 33 -1.05 -13.82 6.43
CA SER A 33 -1.00 -15.21 6.90
C SER A 33 0.15 -15.45 7.88
N PHE A 34 1.31 -14.83 7.65
CA PHE A 34 2.43 -14.97 8.58
C PHE A 34 2.17 -14.30 9.93
N SER A 35 1.50 -13.15 9.98
CA SER A 35 1.28 -12.45 11.26
C SER A 35 0.36 -13.24 12.19
N VAL A 36 -0.65 -13.93 11.68
CA VAL A 36 -1.54 -14.76 12.49
C VAL A 36 -0.91 -16.12 12.84
N LEU A 37 0.00 -16.63 12.00
CA LEU A 37 0.78 -17.83 12.27
C LEU A 37 2.08 -17.56 13.03
N ALA A 38 2.36 -16.30 13.36
CA ALA A 38 3.55 -15.92 14.13
C ALA A 38 3.65 -16.68 15.45
N VAL A 39 2.52 -16.91 16.14
CA VAL A 39 2.47 -17.62 17.42
C VAL A 39 2.90 -19.09 17.27
N PRO A 40 2.28 -19.94 16.44
CA PRO A 40 2.72 -21.33 16.29
C PRO A 40 4.15 -21.45 15.74
N ILE A 41 4.59 -20.55 14.86
CA ILE A 41 5.97 -20.51 14.36
C ILE A 41 6.94 -20.17 15.49
N GLN A 42 6.61 -19.16 16.30
CA GLN A 42 7.41 -18.76 17.47
C GLN A 42 7.58 -19.92 18.45
N GLN A 43 6.49 -20.63 18.75
CA GLN A 43 6.51 -21.78 19.67
C GLN A 43 7.33 -22.94 19.11
N GLN A 44 7.16 -23.29 17.84
CA GLN A 44 7.86 -24.40 17.22
C GLN A 44 9.38 -24.22 17.21
N TYR A 45 9.85 -22.99 16.97
CA TYR A 45 11.29 -22.69 16.87
C TYR A 45 11.85 -22.00 18.12
N ASN A 46 11.04 -21.86 19.18
CA ASN A 46 11.40 -21.21 20.45
C ASN A 46 12.02 -19.82 20.24
N LEU A 47 11.38 -18.98 19.42
CA LEU A 47 11.90 -17.69 19.05
C LEU A 47 11.57 -16.61 20.09
N ARG A 48 12.51 -15.69 20.29
CA ARG A 48 12.25 -14.47 21.05
C ARG A 48 11.39 -13.52 20.20
N LEU A 49 10.61 -12.63 20.85
CA LEU A 49 9.80 -11.64 20.14
C LEU A 49 10.65 -10.69 19.29
N SER A 50 11.90 -10.39 19.68
CA SER A 50 12.84 -9.63 18.87
C SER A 50 13.21 -10.31 17.55
N GLU A 51 13.36 -11.63 17.55
CA GLU A 51 13.61 -12.42 16.33
C GLU A 51 12.37 -12.48 15.45
N MET A 52 11.18 -12.57 16.05
CA MET A 52 9.91 -12.43 15.33
C MET A 52 9.78 -11.04 14.67
N GLY A 53 10.25 -9.98 15.34
CA GLY A 53 10.29 -8.62 14.77
C GLY A 53 11.11 -8.57 13.48
N LEU A 54 12.26 -9.22 13.45
CA LEU A 54 13.09 -9.34 12.24
C LEU A 54 12.37 -10.13 11.14
N LEU A 55 11.77 -11.26 11.48
CA LEU A 55 10.99 -12.07 10.53
C LEU A 55 9.78 -11.29 9.98
N GLN A 56 9.08 -10.52 10.82
CA GLN A 56 7.99 -9.63 10.36
C GLN A 56 8.49 -8.55 9.41
N SER A 57 9.67 -7.98 9.65
CA SER A 57 10.29 -6.96 8.82
C SER A 57 10.80 -7.45 7.47
N ALA A 58 11.14 -8.73 7.35
CA ALA A 58 11.76 -9.31 6.16
C ALA A 58 10.95 -9.06 4.88
N LEU A 59 9.62 -9.13 4.95
CA LEU A 59 8.74 -8.81 3.83
C LEU A 59 8.93 -7.36 3.38
N LEU A 60 8.94 -6.40 4.30
CA LEU A 60 9.09 -4.98 3.98
C LEU A 60 10.48 -4.66 3.44
N ILE A 61 11.53 -5.36 3.90
CA ILE A 61 12.88 -5.23 3.35
C ILE A 61 12.89 -5.61 1.87
N GLY A 62 12.34 -6.78 1.52
CA GLY A 62 12.20 -7.19 0.11
C GLY A 62 11.35 -6.21 -0.69
N TYR A 63 10.25 -5.74 -0.12
CA TYR A 63 9.35 -4.78 -0.75
C TYR A 63 10.05 -3.45 -1.09
N VAL A 64 10.82 -2.87 -0.17
CA VAL A 64 11.58 -1.63 -0.40
C VAL A 64 12.62 -1.81 -1.50
N ILE A 65 13.37 -2.91 -1.48
CA ILE A 65 14.36 -3.22 -2.53
C ILE A 65 13.69 -3.34 -3.90
N GLY A 66 12.49 -3.93 -3.94
CA GLY A 66 11.73 -4.17 -5.16
C GLY A 66 11.03 -2.93 -5.74
N GLN A 67 10.81 -1.85 -4.99
CA GLN A 67 9.97 -0.73 -5.43
C GLN A 67 10.43 -0.07 -6.73
N VAL A 68 11.73 0.22 -6.86
CA VAL A 68 12.27 0.87 -8.07
C VAL A 68 12.27 -0.09 -9.27
N PRO A 69 12.81 -1.32 -9.19
CA PRO A 69 12.70 -2.29 -10.28
C PRO A 69 11.27 -2.59 -10.72
N ALA A 70 10.34 -2.64 -9.76
CA ALA A 70 8.92 -2.94 -10.02
C ALA A 70 8.25 -1.92 -10.95
N GLY A 71 8.54 -0.64 -10.78
CA GLY A 71 8.06 0.40 -11.68
C GLY A 71 8.53 0.18 -13.12
N ILE A 72 9.83 -0.10 -13.30
CA ILE A 72 10.42 -0.37 -14.61
C ILE A 72 9.79 -1.61 -15.27
N VAL A 73 9.54 -2.66 -14.49
CA VAL A 73 8.89 -3.88 -14.97
C VAL A 73 7.46 -3.60 -15.40
N ALA A 74 6.68 -2.86 -14.60
CA ALA A 74 5.31 -2.50 -14.91
C ALA A 74 5.20 -1.65 -16.19
N ASP A 75 6.15 -0.75 -16.42
CA ASP A 75 6.20 0.08 -17.63
C ASP A 75 6.55 -0.74 -18.88
N ARG A 76 7.43 -1.75 -18.76
CA ARG A 76 7.89 -2.56 -19.90
C ARG A 76 6.93 -3.68 -20.27
N LEU A 77 6.43 -4.43 -19.28
CA LEU A 77 5.58 -5.61 -19.50
C LEU A 77 4.09 -5.26 -19.60
N GLY A 78 3.71 -4.07 -19.12
CA GLY A 78 2.31 -3.68 -18.92
C GLY A 78 1.79 -4.06 -17.54
N GLY A 79 0.84 -3.25 -17.04
CA GLY A 79 0.30 -3.41 -15.68
C GLY A 79 -0.32 -4.78 -15.39
N PRO A 80 -1.27 -5.27 -16.23
CA PRO A 80 -1.93 -6.54 -15.98
C PRO A 80 -0.99 -7.75 -15.98
N GLN A 81 -0.05 -7.80 -16.94
CA GLN A 81 0.94 -8.88 -17.06
C GLN A 81 1.85 -8.90 -15.82
N THR A 82 2.30 -7.73 -15.40
CA THR A 82 3.14 -7.56 -14.22
C THR A 82 2.44 -8.02 -12.95
N LEU A 83 1.14 -7.72 -12.79
CA LEU A 83 0.35 -8.17 -11.65
C LEU A 83 0.19 -9.69 -11.62
N CYS A 84 -0.13 -10.33 -12.75
CA CYS A 84 -0.29 -11.79 -12.83
C CYS A 84 1.04 -12.51 -12.63
N ALA A 85 2.13 -12.04 -13.21
CA ALA A 85 3.48 -12.58 -13.00
C ALA A 85 3.92 -12.41 -11.55
N GLY A 86 3.67 -11.24 -10.95
CA GLY A 86 3.88 -10.99 -9.53
C GLY A 86 3.09 -11.96 -8.66
N LEU A 87 1.80 -12.18 -8.95
CA LEU A 87 0.95 -13.14 -8.24
C LEU A 87 1.57 -14.54 -8.22
N ILE A 88 2.07 -15.03 -9.33
CA ILE A 88 2.75 -16.32 -9.41
C ILE A 88 4.03 -16.30 -8.56
N ALA A 89 4.87 -15.26 -8.71
CA ALA A 89 6.15 -15.16 -8.01
C ALA A 89 6.00 -15.10 -6.49
N TRP A 90 5.13 -14.22 -5.95
CA TRP A 90 4.94 -14.17 -4.49
C TRP A 90 4.23 -15.40 -3.93
N SER A 91 3.40 -16.08 -4.74
CA SER A 91 2.76 -17.32 -4.32
C SER A 91 3.78 -18.46 -4.19
N ILE A 92 4.73 -18.57 -5.12
CA ILE A 92 5.86 -19.51 -5.02
C ILE A 92 6.72 -19.18 -3.79
N ALA A 93 7.04 -17.90 -3.56
CA ALA A 93 7.78 -17.48 -2.37
C ALA A 93 7.03 -17.83 -1.07
N SER A 94 5.70 -17.70 -1.06
CA SER A 94 4.86 -18.11 0.07
C SER A 94 4.93 -19.63 0.30
N MET A 95 4.84 -20.44 -0.76
CA MET A 95 4.97 -21.91 -0.65
C MET A 95 6.33 -22.34 -0.13
N ALA A 96 7.41 -21.65 -0.51
CA ALA A 96 8.76 -21.97 -0.05
C ALA A 96 8.89 -21.88 1.49
N MET A 97 8.08 -21.06 2.15
CA MET A 97 8.04 -20.95 3.62
C MET A 97 7.62 -22.27 4.28
N ALA A 98 6.76 -23.05 3.63
CA ALA A 98 6.31 -24.35 4.12
C ALA A 98 7.42 -25.42 4.14
N LEU A 99 8.54 -25.19 3.46
CA LEU A 99 9.70 -26.08 3.46
C LEU A 99 10.54 -25.94 4.73
N SER A 100 10.35 -24.87 5.52
CA SER A 100 11.22 -24.59 6.68
C SER A 100 11.28 -25.70 7.72
N PRO A 101 10.23 -26.50 8.02
CA PRO A 101 10.34 -27.60 8.97
C PRO A 101 11.21 -28.76 8.50
N PHE A 102 11.52 -28.84 7.21
CA PHE A 102 12.22 -29.97 6.59
C PHE A 102 13.69 -29.68 6.25
N VAL A 103 14.20 -28.51 6.66
CA VAL A 103 15.56 -28.08 6.35
C VAL A 103 16.37 -27.79 7.62
N THR A 104 17.70 -27.83 7.51
CA THR A 104 18.64 -27.57 8.59
C THR A 104 18.59 -26.13 9.12
N TRP A 105 18.18 -25.18 8.25
CA TRP A 105 18.20 -23.74 8.54
C TRP A 105 16.81 -23.10 8.37
N PRO A 106 15.83 -23.49 9.23
CA PRO A 106 14.43 -23.12 9.05
C PRO A 106 14.21 -21.60 9.03
N LEU A 107 14.90 -20.87 9.91
CA LEU A 107 14.75 -19.42 10.02
C LEU A 107 15.28 -18.69 8.79
N ALA A 108 16.37 -19.18 8.19
CA ALA A 108 16.89 -18.63 6.94
C ALA A 108 15.89 -18.81 5.80
N VAL A 109 15.24 -19.98 5.70
CA VAL A 109 14.20 -20.22 4.70
C VAL A 109 13.01 -19.30 4.91
N ILE A 110 12.53 -19.12 6.15
CA ILE A 110 11.44 -18.19 6.45
C ILE A 110 11.84 -16.76 6.08
N LEU A 111 13.03 -16.31 6.49
CA LEU A 111 13.53 -14.95 6.22
C LEU A 111 13.63 -14.69 4.72
N CYS A 112 14.29 -15.58 3.98
CA CYS A 112 14.46 -15.45 2.53
C CYS A 112 13.14 -15.52 1.78
N SER A 113 12.23 -16.45 2.17
CA SER A 113 10.91 -16.56 1.55
C SER A 113 10.07 -15.30 1.77
N ARG A 114 10.09 -14.72 2.96
CA ARG A 114 9.40 -13.45 3.25
C ARG A 114 9.99 -12.27 2.49
N ALA A 115 11.32 -12.18 2.39
CA ALA A 115 11.98 -11.15 1.60
C ALA A 115 11.65 -11.31 0.10
N ALA A 116 11.69 -12.53 -0.44
CA ALA A 116 11.30 -12.83 -1.81
C ALA A 116 9.82 -12.51 -2.09
N LEU A 117 8.93 -12.82 -1.13
CA LEU A 117 7.52 -12.46 -1.20
C LEU A 117 7.34 -10.94 -1.26
N GLY A 118 8.05 -10.19 -0.40
CA GLY A 118 8.03 -8.73 -0.41
C GLY A 118 8.55 -8.13 -1.72
N LEU A 119 9.68 -8.64 -2.21
CA LEU A 119 10.26 -8.25 -3.51
C LEU A 119 9.27 -8.45 -4.66
N ALA A 120 8.62 -9.61 -4.72
CA ALA A 120 7.61 -9.90 -5.73
C ALA A 120 6.34 -9.03 -5.57
N GLN A 121 5.91 -8.73 -4.35
CA GLN A 121 4.76 -7.86 -4.08
C GLN A 121 5.02 -6.37 -4.38
N ALA A 122 6.26 -5.95 -4.53
CA ALA A 122 6.59 -4.56 -4.88
C ALA A 122 5.96 -4.11 -6.20
N VAL A 123 5.67 -5.04 -7.11
CA VAL A 123 4.99 -4.74 -8.39
C VAL A 123 3.50 -4.40 -8.23
N MET A 124 2.91 -4.61 -7.05
CA MET A 124 1.46 -4.45 -6.88
C MET A 124 1.00 -3.01 -7.14
N MET A 125 1.58 -2.02 -6.48
CA MET A 125 1.19 -0.62 -6.63
C MET A 125 1.43 -0.10 -8.06
N PRO A 126 2.65 -0.19 -8.64
CA PRO A 126 2.88 0.26 -10.01
C PRO A 126 2.08 -0.54 -11.03
N GLY A 127 1.90 -1.85 -10.82
CA GLY A 127 1.09 -2.70 -11.70
C GLY A 127 -0.39 -2.30 -11.72
N VAL A 128 -1.01 -2.02 -10.56
CA VAL A 128 -2.39 -1.52 -10.48
C VAL A 128 -2.51 -0.15 -11.14
N SER A 129 -1.56 0.75 -10.90
CA SER A 129 -1.53 2.08 -11.50
C SER A 129 -1.44 2.01 -13.04
N ALA A 130 -0.51 1.22 -13.55
CA ALA A 130 -0.33 1.00 -14.99
C ALA A 130 -1.57 0.34 -15.62
N ALA A 131 -2.12 -0.72 -15.01
CA ALA A 131 -3.34 -1.38 -15.49
C ALA A 131 -4.53 -0.40 -15.53
N SER A 132 -4.69 0.43 -14.50
CA SER A 132 -5.73 1.44 -14.44
C SER A 132 -5.58 2.51 -15.52
N ALA A 133 -4.36 2.98 -15.76
CA ALA A 133 -4.08 3.97 -16.80
C ALA A 133 -4.32 3.42 -18.21
N GLN A 134 -3.94 2.16 -18.45
CA GLN A 134 -4.00 1.50 -19.76
C GLN A 134 -5.40 1.04 -20.14
N TRP A 135 -6.21 0.57 -19.17
CA TRP A 135 -7.44 -0.19 -19.46
C TRP A 135 -8.71 0.45 -18.93
N PHE A 136 -8.65 1.33 -17.91
CA PHE A 136 -9.86 1.88 -17.31
C PHE A 136 -10.20 3.25 -17.93
N PRO A 137 -11.43 3.42 -18.47
CA PRO A 137 -11.90 4.70 -18.95
C PRO A 137 -11.81 5.79 -17.90
N ALA A 138 -11.40 7.00 -18.27
CA ALA A 138 -11.17 8.12 -17.35
C ALA A 138 -12.37 8.39 -16.42
N ALA A 139 -13.59 8.28 -16.94
CA ALA A 139 -14.84 8.53 -16.20
C ALA A 139 -15.06 7.58 -15.00
N VAL A 140 -14.50 6.35 -15.04
CA VAL A 140 -14.71 5.34 -13.97
C VAL A 140 -13.41 4.87 -13.35
N ARG A 141 -12.27 5.39 -13.79
CA ARG A 141 -10.93 4.96 -13.38
C ARG A 141 -10.75 5.02 -11.87
N ALA A 142 -11.08 6.14 -11.24
CA ALA A 142 -10.93 6.32 -9.80
C ALA A 142 -11.75 5.28 -9.02
N SER A 143 -13.04 5.14 -9.35
CA SER A 143 -13.94 4.17 -8.72
C SER A 143 -13.46 2.73 -8.89
N LYS A 144 -13.01 2.35 -10.10
CA LYS A 144 -12.51 0.99 -10.36
C LYS A 144 -11.19 0.71 -9.67
N THR A 145 -10.26 1.68 -9.64
CA THR A 145 -9.01 1.54 -8.89
C THR A 145 -9.27 1.37 -7.39
N SER A 146 -10.18 2.16 -6.81
CA SER A 146 -10.60 1.98 -5.42
C SER A 146 -11.22 0.59 -5.18
N GLY A 147 -12.00 0.08 -6.14
CA GLY A 147 -12.53 -1.28 -6.11
C GLY A 147 -11.44 -2.34 -6.05
N VAL A 148 -10.35 -2.20 -6.81
CA VAL A 148 -9.19 -3.11 -6.74
C VAL A 148 -8.59 -3.13 -5.33
N TYR A 149 -8.43 -1.97 -4.68
CA TYR A 149 -7.92 -1.91 -3.30
C TYR A 149 -8.92 -2.41 -2.25
N ALA A 150 -10.22 -2.35 -2.52
CA ALA A 150 -11.22 -2.99 -1.65
C ALA A 150 -11.03 -4.53 -1.60
N TRP A 151 -10.65 -5.16 -2.72
CA TRP A 151 -10.30 -6.58 -2.75
C TRP A 151 -9.07 -6.92 -1.90
N TYR A 152 -8.09 -6.01 -1.80
CA TYR A 152 -6.97 -6.16 -0.86
C TYR A 152 -7.48 -6.25 0.59
N SER A 153 -8.43 -5.40 0.99
CA SER A 153 -9.01 -5.44 2.33
C SER A 153 -9.77 -6.74 2.60
N LEU A 154 -10.54 -7.22 1.62
CA LEU A 154 -11.21 -8.54 1.70
C LEU A 154 -10.21 -9.69 1.83
N GLY A 155 -9.11 -9.63 1.08
CA GLY A 155 -8.01 -10.60 1.19
C GLY A 155 -7.34 -10.57 2.58
N THR A 156 -7.21 -9.40 3.18
CA THR A 156 -6.69 -9.28 4.56
C THR A 156 -7.62 -9.97 5.56
N VAL A 157 -8.92 -9.73 5.48
CA VAL A 157 -9.91 -10.38 6.35
C VAL A 157 -9.90 -11.89 6.17
N LEU A 158 -9.95 -12.37 4.92
CA LEU A 158 -9.90 -13.82 4.65
C LEU A 158 -8.58 -14.43 5.13
N GLY A 159 -7.44 -13.78 4.86
CA GLY A 159 -6.14 -14.28 5.27
C GLY A 159 -6.03 -14.41 6.78
N LEU A 160 -6.51 -13.43 7.55
CA LEU A 160 -6.49 -13.49 9.01
C LEU A 160 -7.46 -14.51 9.57
N SER A 161 -8.63 -14.73 8.97
CA SER A 161 -9.64 -15.66 9.49
C SER A 161 -9.45 -17.11 9.02
N ALA A 162 -9.15 -17.34 7.73
CA ALA A 162 -9.04 -18.68 7.18
C ALA A 162 -7.69 -19.37 7.45
N THR A 163 -6.60 -18.57 7.51
CA THR A 163 -5.25 -19.13 7.76
C THR A 163 -5.15 -19.92 9.06
N PRO A 164 -5.64 -19.40 10.22
CA PRO A 164 -5.59 -20.17 11.47
C PRO A 164 -6.47 -21.41 11.45
N ALA A 165 -7.64 -21.34 10.80
CA ALA A 165 -8.53 -22.49 10.68
C ALA A 165 -7.88 -23.65 9.89
N ILE A 166 -7.17 -23.34 8.79
CA ILE A 166 -6.39 -24.32 8.04
C ILE A 166 -5.26 -24.86 8.90
N ALA A 167 -4.53 -23.99 9.60
CA ALA A 167 -3.40 -24.37 10.43
C ALA A 167 -3.81 -25.25 11.62
N ALA A 168 -4.99 -25.04 12.20
CA ALA A 168 -5.53 -25.85 13.28
C ALA A 168 -5.78 -27.32 12.88
N VAL A 169 -6.16 -27.55 11.61
CA VAL A 169 -6.48 -28.89 11.09
C VAL A 169 -5.24 -29.58 10.52
N ALA A 170 -4.41 -28.87 9.76
CA ALA A 170 -3.34 -29.48 8.95
C ALA A 170 -1.93 -28.91 9.24
N GLY A 171 -1.80 -28.13 10.32
CA GLY A 171 -0.55 -27.45 10.68
C GLY A 171 -0.30 -26.18 9.87
N TRP A 172 0.51 -25.27 10.39
CA TRP A 172 0.76 -23.97 9.79
C TRP A 172 1.42 -24.01 8.39
N PRO A 173 2.28 -25.01 8.01
CA PRO A 173 2.85 -25.07 6.66
C PRO A 173 1.80 -25.27 5.58
N SER A 174 0.72 -25.99 5.90
CA SER A 174 -0.36 -26.28 4.93
C SER A 174 -1.09 -25.02 4.45
N ALA A 175 -1.21 -23.99 5.30
CA ALA A 175 -1.82 -22.73 4.93
C ALA A 175 -1.00 -22.00 3.84
N PHE A 176 0.33 -21.97 3.99
CA PHE A 176 1.22 -21.39 2.98
C PHE A 176 1.24 -22.19 1.68
N LEU A 177 1.21 -23.52 1.75
CA LEU A 177 1.11 -24.39 0.58
C LEU A 177 -0.24 -24.19 -0.13
N GLY A 178 -1.35 -24.21 0.59
CA GLY A 178 -2.69 -24.10 0.03
C GLY A 178 -2.93 -22.76 -0.66
N PHE A 179 -2.67 -21.64 0.04
CA PHE A 179 -2.82 -20.31 -0.56
C PHE A 179 -1.80 -20.05 -1.65
N GLY A 180 -0.56 -20.52 -1.50
CA GLY A 180 0.45 -20.40 -2.54
C GLY A 180 0.08 -21.19 -3.81
N ALA A 181 -0.32 -22.45 -3.68
CA ALA A 181 -0.77 -23.26 -4.82
C ALA A 181 -1.99 -22.65 -5.53
N ALA A 182 -2.97 -22.20 -4.75
CA ALA A 182 -4.13 -21.48 -5.30
C ALA A 182 -3.69 -20.22 -6.06
N GLY A 183 -2.77 -19.42 -5.48
CA GLY A 183 -2.26 -18.21 -6.13
C GLY A 183 -1.48 -18.48 -7.41
N VAL A 184 -0.69 -19.55 -7.46
CA VAL A 184 0.01 -19.97 -8.70
C VAL A 184 -0.99 -20.35 -9.77
N VAL A 185 -1.97 -21.22 -9.47
CA VAL A 185 -3.00 -21.65 -10.43
C VAL A 185 -3.81 -20.46 -10.93
N LEU A 186 -4.32 -19.65 -10.01
CA LEU A 186 -5.12 -18.47 -10.34
C LEU A 186 -4.32 -17.44 -11.13
N GLY A 187 -3.03 -17.25 -10.81
CA GLY A 187 -2.13 -16.37 -11.55
C GLY A 187 -1.91 -16.82 -13.00
N PHE A 188 -1.71 -18.12 -13.23
CA PHE A 188 -1.61 -18.66 -14.59
C PHE A 188 -2.93 -18.55 -15.36
N LEU A 189 -4.07 -18.83 -14.73
CA LEU A 189 -5.38 -18.68 -15.35
C LEU A 189 -5.66 -17.22 -15.71
N ALA A 190 -5.37 -16.28 -14.79
CA ALA A 190 -5.50 -14.87 -15.05
C ALA A 190 -4.59 -14.42 -16.19
N LEU A 191 -3.31 -14.82 -16.19
CA LEU A 191 -2.36 -14.47 -17.24
C LEU A 191 -2.81 -14.93 -18.64
N LYS A 192 -3.35 -16.17 -18.74
CA LYS A 192 -3.89 -16.71 -19.99
C LYS A 192 -5.15 -15.99 -20.46
N SER A 193 -5.93 -15.42 -19.54
CA SER A 193 -7.19 -14.72 -19.87
C SER A 193 -6.97 -13.26 -20.26
N LEU A 194 -5.76 -12.70 -20.05
CA LEU A 194 -5.50 -11.30 -20.36
C LEU A 194 -5.66 -11.00 -21.85
N PRO A 195 -6.33 -9.91 -22.20
CA PRO A 195 -6.40 -9.44 -23.57
C PRO A 195 -5.04 -8.93 -24.05
N LYS A 196 -4.78 -8.99 -25.36
CA LYS A 196 -3.61 -8.35 -25.97
C LYS A 196 -3.69 -6.85 -25.75
N LEU A 197 -2.52 -6.21 -25.52
CA LEU A 197 -2.45 -4.75 -25.37
C LEU A 197 -3.10 -4.05 -26.58
N PRO A 198 -3.86 -2.97 -26.36
CA PRO A 198 -4.41 -2.19 -27.44
C PRO A 198 -3.29 -1.67 -28.36
N GLU A 199 -3.47 -1.79 -29.68
CA GLU A 199 -2.46 -1.36 -30.66
C GLU A 199 -2.10 0.13 -30.55
N GLU A 200 -3.06 0.96 -30.16
CA GLU A 200 -2.87 2.40 -29.93
C GLU A 200 -1.86 2.67 -28.82
N TYR A 201 -1.90 1.86 -27.72
CA TYR A 201 -0.96 1.98 -26.62
C TYR A 201 0.46 1.52 -27.04
N ILE A 202 0.55 0.45 -27.83
CA ILE A 202 1.83 -0.03 -28.38
C ILE A 202 2.45 1.05 -29.30
N LYS A 203 1.65 1.66 -30.18
CA LYS A 203 2.09 2.74 -31.08
C LYS A 203 2.58 3.96 -30.29
N GLN A 204 1.89 4.33 -29.22
CA GLN A 204 2.27 5.45 -28.36
C GLN A 204 3.58 5.19 -27.61
N GLN A 205 3.81 3.99 -27.09
CA GLN A 205 5.08 3.61 -26.48
C GLN A 205 6.23 3.58 -27.52
N MET A 206 5.99 3.07 -28.71
CA MET A 206 7.00 3.03 -29.76
C MET A 206 7.38 4.43 -30.26
N SER A 207 6.44 5.38 -30.27
CA SER A 207 6.72 6.77 -30.65
C SER A 207 7.52 7.54 -29.60
N THR A 208 7.37 7.20 -28.32
CA THR A 208 8.12 7.81 -27.21
C THR A 208 9.52 7.19 -27.03
N THR A 209 9.77 6.01 -27.58
CA THR A 209 11.06 5.28 -27.44
C THR A 209 12.01 5.51 -28.63
N ARG A 210 11.55 6.10 -29.74
CA ARG A 210 12.47 6.45 -30.86
C ARG A 210 13.37 7.61 -30.43
N PRO A 211 14.70 7.44 -30.44
CA PRO A 211 15.62 8.57 -30.32
C PRO A 211 15.31 9.52 -31.48
N ARG A 212 15.08 10.80 -31.19
CA ARG A 212 15.06 11.84 -32.21
C ARG A 212 16.41 11.75 -32.92
N SER A 213 16.40 11.24 -34.15
CA SER A 213 17.54 11.39 -35.05
C SER A 213 17.83 12.89 -35.14
N VAL A 214 19.04 13.27 -34.79
CA VAL A 214 19.58 14.59 -35.02
C VAL A 214 19.53 14.78 -36.55
N SER A 215 18.48 15.43 -37.03
CA SER A 215 18.45 15.89 -38.40
C SER A 215 19.45 17.04 -38.53
N SER A 216 20.45 16.77 -39.34
CA SER A 216 21.45 17.69 -39.88
C SER A 216 20.93 19.12 -40.06
N PHE A 217 21.77 20.03 -39.60
CA PHE A 217 21.83 21.41 -40.03
C PHE A 217 21.78 21.49 -41.56
N ASP A 218 20.68 21.98 -42.13
CA ASP A 218 20.69 22.60 -43.44
C ASP A 218 20.22 24.04 -43.28
N ARG A 219 21.16 24.92 -43.58
CA ARG A 219 20.91 26.32 -43.92
C ARG A 219 20.19 26.31 -45.28
N ASP A 220 19.09 27.05 -45.42
CA ASP A 220 19.03 28.12 -46.42
C ASP A 220 17.75 28.94 -46.30
N SER A 221 18.00 30.24 -46.36
CA SER A 221 17.29 31.38 -46.91
C SER A 221 15.79 31.31 -47.26
N GLY A 222 15.03 32.23 -46.62
CA GLY A 222 14.21 33.25 -47.32
C GLY A 222 12.84 32.87 -47.81
N SER A 223 11.83 33.47 -47.21
CA SER A 223 10.84 34.37 -47.82
C SER A 223 9.49 34.29 -47.08
N ASP A 224 8.92 35.48 -46.92
CA ASP A 224 7.63 35.81 -46.36
C ASP A 224 6.45 35.07 -46.98
N SER A 225 5.50 34.69 -46.12
CA SER A 225 4.08 35.05 -46.39
C SER A 225 3.17 34.65 -45.19
N SER A 226 2.41 35.64 -44.79
CA SER A 226 1.28 35.67 -43.87
C SER A 226 0.18 34.67 -44.22
N SER A 227 -0.28 33.86 -43.23
CA SER A 227 -1.71 33.50 -43.13
C SER A 227 -2.06 33.09 -41.73
N SER A 228 -3.09 33.74 -41.25
CA SER A 228 -3.79 33.71 -39.99
C SER A 228 -4.46 32.38 -39.63
N GLY A 229 -4.40 32.00 -38.35
CA GLY A 229 -5.58 31.54 -37.61
C GLY A 229 -5.92 30.07 -37.62
N SER A 230 -5.99 29.53 -36.43
CA SER A 230 -6.68 28.27 -36.04
C SER A 230 -5.88 26.99 -36.02
N ASP A 231 -4.92 26.84 -35.11
CA ASP A 231 -4.40 25.48 -34.71
C ASP A 231 -3.72 25.48 -33.34
N GLU A 232 -4.09 26.35 -32.38
CA GLU A 232 -3.46 26.39 -31.05
C GLU A 232 -4.08 25.43 -30.01
N GLU A 233 -5.17 24.75 -30.30
CA GLU A 233 -5.86 23.90 -29.32
C GLU A 233 -5.51 22.40 -29.40
N SER A 234 -4.75 22.00 -30.41
CA SER A 234 -4.39 20.57 -30.64
C SER A 234 -2.98 20.19 -30.18
N SER A 235 -2.14 21.12 -29.75
CA SER A 235 -0.73 20.86 -29.40
C SER A 235 -0.46 20.64 -27.92
N SER A 236 -1.47 20.77 -27.04
CA SER A 236 -1.27 20.65 -25.58
C SER A 236 -1.28 19.20 -25.03
N LEU A 237 -1.58 18.19 -25.85
CA LEU A 237 -1.78 16.81 -25.38
C LEU A 237 -0.60 15.87 -25.62
N THR A 238 0.52 16.29 -26.21
CA THR A 238 1.60 15.37 -26.61
C THR A 238 3.00 15.68 -26.08
N ASN A 239 3.16 16.62 -25.17
CA ASN A 239 4.48 16.92 -24.60
C ASN A 239 4.66 16.30 -23.22
N HIS A 240 4.63 14.94 -23.11
CA HIS A 240 5.21 14.23 -21.97
C HIS A 240 6.74 14.20 -22.16
N SER A 241 7.38 15.37 -22.08
CA SER A 241 8.81 15.41 -21.76
C SER A 241 9.00 14.63 -20.44
N ARG A 242 9.95 13.69 -20.39
CA ARG A 242 10.30 12.99 -19.15
C ARG A 242 10.60 14.06 -18.11
N LYS A 243 9.65 14.34 -17.22
CA LYS A 243 9.87 15.21 -16.08
C LYS A 243 11.06 14.67 -15.31
N ARG A 244 12.10 15.45 -15.16
CA ARG A 244 13.28 15.07 -14.38
C ARG A 244 13.12 15.65 -12.98
N LEU A 245 13.49 14.85 -11.97
CA LEU A 245 13.60 15.35 -10.61
C LEU A 245 14.66 16.46 -10.60
N ASP A 246 14.26 17.61 -10.11
CA ASP A 246 15.13 18.77 -9.93
C ASP A 246 15.58 18.83 -8.46
N TRP A 247 16.89 18.67 -8.26
CA TRP A 247 17.48 18.61 -6.92
C TRP A 247 17.39 19.95 -6.18
N ASP A 248 17.45 21.07 -6.91
CA ASP A 248 17.36 22.40 -6.31
C ASP A 248 15.93 22.66 -5.82
N LEU A 249 14.92 22.25 -6.60
CA LEU A 249 13.52 22.29 -6.19
C LEU A 249 13.26 21.37 -4.98
N LEU A 250 13.84 20.17 -4.97
CA LEU A 250 13.71 19.24 -3.84
C LEU A 250 14.30 19.85 -2.56
N LEU A 251 15.47 20.47 -2.64
CA LEU A 251 16.10 21.15 -1.51
C LEU A 251 15.29 22.37 -1.06
N HIS A 252 14.74 23.14 -2.00
CA HIS A 252 13.87 24.29 -1.68
C HIS A 252 12.61 23.86 -0.91
N HIS A 253 12.02 22.72 -1.27
CA HIS A 253 10.84 22.16 -0.61
C HIS A 253 11.18 21.13 0.48
N ALA A 254 12.44 21.04 0.91
CA ALA A 254 12.87 20.05 1.90
C ALA A 254 12.03 20.06 3.20
N PRO A 255 11.65 21.22 3.79
CA PRO A 255 10.82 21.22 4.99
C PRO A 255 9.44 20.59 4.78
N ASP A 256 8.79 20.87 3.64
CA ASP A 256 7.50 20.30 3.29
C ASP A 256 7.64 18.79 3.01
N MET A 257 8.71 18.37 2.31
CA MET A 257 9.00 16.95 2.06
C MET A 257 9.30 16.18 3.35
N LEU A 258 10.05 16.77 4.29
CA LEU A 258 10.30 16.16 5.60
C LEU A 258 9.02 15.96 6.39
N LEU A 259 8.12 16.95 6.40
CA LEU A 259 6.79 16.82 7.02
C LEU A 259 6.00 15.66 6.39
N LEU A 260 5.98 15.59 5.05
CA LEU A 260 5.25 14.53 4.34
C LEU A 260 5.85 13.15 4.60
N CYS A 261 7.18 13.02 4.58
CA CYS A 261 7.88 11.77 4.92
C CYS A 261 7.64 11.36 6.38
N TRP A 262 7.73 12.30 7.32
CA TRP A 262 7.45 12.06 8.73
C TRP A 262 6.02 11.55 8.94
N THR A 263 5.03 12.29 8.41
CA THR A 263 3.61 11.93 8.58
C THR A 263 3.32 10.56 7.97
N HIS A 264 3.80 10.29 6.74
CA HIS A 264 3.62 8.96 6.11
C HIS A 264 4.39 7.86 6.84
N GLY A 265 5.57 8.19 7.38
CA GLY A 265 6.35 7.28 8.21
C GLY A 265 5.58 6.83 9.46
N VAL A 266 4.93 7.77 10.17
CA VAL A 266 4.11 7.45 11.35
C VAL A 266 2.87 6.64 10.96
N ILE A 267 2.18 7.01 9.87
CA ILE A 267 1.05 6.24 9.33
C ILE A 267 1.50 4.80 9.02
N GLY A 268 2.62 4.64 8.31
CA GLY A 268 3.14 3.33 7.92
C GLY A 268 3.61 2.50 9.10
N LEU A 269 4.31 3.11 10.04
CA LEU A 269 4.73 2.41 11.28
C LEU A 269 3.51 1.85 12.00
N GLY A 270 2.49 2.70 12.28
CA GLY A 270 1.27 2.26 12.94
C GLY A 270 0.56 1.14 12.17
N PHE A 271 0.41 1.29 10.84
CA PHE A 271 -0.22 0.30 9.99
C PHE A 271 0.53 -1.05 10.01
N PHE A 272 1.84 -1.05 9.76
CA PHE A 272 2.61 -2.30 9.65
C PHE A 272 2.82 -2.97 11.00
N VAL A 273 3.01 -2.22 12.08
CA VAL A 273 3.10 -2.78 13.44
C VAL A 273 1.79 -3.42 13.84
N LEU A 274 0.65 -2.75 13.69
CA LEU A 274 -0.65 -3.33 14.03
C LEU A 274 -0.94 -4.56 13.15
N GLN A 275 -0.67 -4.49 11.84
CA GLN A 275 -0.87 -5.63 10.94
C GLN A 275 -0.04 -6.86 11.34
N SER A 276 1.18 -6.65 11.82
CA SER A 276 2.10 -7.73 12.18
C SER A 276 1.87 -8.29 13.58
N TRP A 277 1.50 -7.45 14.54
CA TRP A 277 1.58 -7.80 15.96
C TRP A 277 0.23 -7.97 16.67
N VAL A 278 -0.90 -7.55 16.06
CA VAL A 278 -2.23 -7.74 16.66
C VAL A 278 -2.51 -9.20 17.05
N PRO A 279 -2.23 -10.22 16.20
CA PRO A 279 -2.46 -11.61 16.61
C PRO A 279 -1.60 -12.03 17.83
N THR A 280 -0.32 -11.67 17.84
CA THR A 280 0.59 -11.99 18.95
C THR A 280 0.16 -11.29 20.24
N PHE A 281 -0.29 -10.04 20.15
CA PHE A 281 -0.84 -9.31 21.29
C PHE A 281 -2.10 -9.98 21.84
N LEU A 282 -3.08 -10.31 20.99
CA LEU A 282 -4.31 -10.98 21.42
C LEU A 282 -4.03 -12.38 22.03
N TYR A 283 -3.04 -13.09 21.49
CA TYR A 283 -2.57 -14.35 22.10
C TYR A 283 -2.02 -14.11 23.51
N SER A 284 -1.23 -13.05 23.73
CA SER A 284 -0.69 -12.71 25.05
C SER A 284 -1.76 -12.34 26.08
N LEU A 285 -2.97 -11.97 25.63
CA LEU A 285 -4.15 -11.74 26.47
C LEU A 285 -4.95 -13.03 26.78
N GLY A 286 -4.47 -14.20 26.35
CA GLY A 286 -5.08 -15.48 26.61
C GLY A 286 -5.96 -16.06 25.50
N THR A 287 -5.95 -15.49 24.30
CA THR A 287 -6.66 -16.07 23.13
C THR A 287 -5.84 -17.21 22.55
N THR A 288 -5.98 -18.42 23.10
CA THR A 288 -5.17 -19.60 22.72
C THR A 288 -5.77 -20.38 21.53
N ASP A 289 -7.08 -20.29 21.31
CA ASP A 289 -7.72 -20.87 20.13
C ASP A 289 -7.36 -20.09 18.86
N LEU A 290 -6.74 -20.77 17.90
CA LEU A 290 -6.26 -20.16 16.66
C LEU A 290 -7.39 -19.56 15.80
N THR A 291 -8.58 -20.18 15.82
CA THR A 291 -9.73 -19.71 15.04
C THR A 291 -10.27 -18.40 15.62
N ALA A 292 -10.47 -18.36 16.94
CA ALA A 292 -10.86 -17.14 17.65
C ALA A 292 -9.81 -16.03 17.48
N LEU A 293 -8.52 -16.37 17.57
CA LEU A 293 -7.41 -15.44 17.35
C LEU A 293 -7.50 -14.78 15.95
N GLY A 294 -7.76 -15.62 14.94
CA GLY A 294 -7.90 -15.14 13.56
C GLY A 294 -9.08 -14.18 13.38
N LEU A 295 -10.26 -14.56 13.90
CA LEU A 295 -11.47 -13.73 13.80
C LEU A 295 -11.32 -12.39 14.52
N LEU A 296 -10.78 -12.39 15.75
CA LEU A 296 -10.51 -11.18 16.50
C LEU A 296 -9.45 -10.30 15.81
N SER A 297 -8.44 -10.91 15.18
CA SER A 297 -7.43 -10.18 14.44
C SER A 297 -7.95 -9.59 13.12
N ALA A 298 -8.98 -10.18 12.51
CA ALA A 298 -9.58 -9.72 11.27
C ALA A 298 -10.55 -8.53 11.47
N ALA A 299 -11.19 -8.45 12.65
CA ALA A 299 -12.21 -7.44 12.95
C ALA A 299 -11.74 -5.99 12.70
N PRO A 300 -10.53 -5.55 13.12
CA PRO A 300 -10.07 -4.18 12.87
C PRO A 300 -10.08 -3.77 11.39
N TRP A 301 -9.78 -4.70 10.48
CA TRP A 301 -9.68 -4.45 9.05
C TRP A 301 -11.04 -4.30 8.35
N LEU A 302 -12.09 -4.94 8.87
CA LEU A 302 -13.47 -4.75 8.40
C LEU A 302 -13.94 -3.31 8.63
N PHE A 303 -13.70 -2.75 9.81
CA PHE A 303 -14.10 -1.39 10.15
C PHE A 303 -13.31 -0.34 9.35
N THR A 304 -12.05 -0.62 9.03
CA THR A 304 -11.23 0.31 8.23
C THR A 304 -11.82 0.55 6.84
N ALA A 305 -12.31 -0.49 6.17
CA ALA A 305 -12.92 -0.36 4.85
C ALA A 305 -14.18 0.55 4.88
N ALA A 306 -14.99 0.41 5.92
CA ALA A 306 -16.19 1.25 6.11
C ALA A 306 -15.83 2.72 6.36
N VAL A 307 -14.88 2.97 7.27
CA VAL A 307 -14.44 4.34 7.59
C VAL A 307 -13.75 5.00 6.42
N ALA A 308 -12.88 4.30 5.70
CA ALA A 308 -12.20 4.84 4.50
C ALA A 308 -13.20 5.28 3.42
N THR A 309 -14.28 4.52 3.23
CA THR A 309 -15.36 4.90 2.29
C THR A 309 -16.12 6.14 2.78
N GLY A 310 -16.46 6.20 4.06
CA GLY A 310 -17.16 7.34 4.67
C GLY A 310 -16.30 8.61 4.76
N ALA A 311 -14.98 8.47 4.92
CA ALA A 311 -14.07 9.59 5.10
C ALA A 311 -14.08 10.55 3.89
N GLY A 312 -14.17 10.03 2.67
CA GLY A 312 -14.33 10.85 1.47
C GLY A 312 -15.60 11.68 1.50
N ALA A 313 -16.74 11.06 1.83
CA ALA A 313 -18.03 11.75 1.94
C ALA A 313 -18.03 12.83 3.04
N VAL A 314 -17.38 12.57 4.19
CA VAL A 314 -17.19 13.57 5.24
C VAL A 314 -16.35 14.74 4.75
N ALA A 315 -15.24 14.48 4.05
CA ALA A 315 -14.40 15.54 3.50
C ALA A 315 -15.15 16.41 2.48
N ASP A 316 -15.92 15.80 1.59
CA ASP A 316 -16.75 16.51 0.61
C ASP A 316 -17.86 17.33 1.29
N TRP A 317 -18.51 16.78 2.31
CA TRP A 317 -19.52 17.50 3.09
C TRP A 317 -18.93 18.73 3.78
N LEU A 318 -17.76 18.61 4.42
CA LEU A 318 -17.06 19.73 5.06
C LEU A 318 -16.74 20.84 4.05
N GLN A 319 -16.29 20.50 2.84
CA GLN A 319 -16.00 21.50 1.81
C GLN A 319 -17.27 22.10 1.21
N LEU A 320 -18.23 21.29 0.79
CA LEU A 320 -19.37 21.74 -0.02
C LEU A 320 -20.48 22.35 0.84
N LYS A 321 -20.77 21.77 2.01
CA LYS A 321 -21.88 22.21 2.90
C LYS A 321 -21.39 23.11 4.02
N ALA A 322 -20.34 22.72 4.74
CA ALA A 322 -19.79 23.50 5.84
C ALA A 322 -18.88 24.66 5.38
N LYS A 323 -18.55 24.72 4.06
CA LYS A 323 -17.74 25.79 3.43
C LYS A 323 -16.31 25.91 4.01
N TRP A 324 -15.76 24.82 4.50
CA TRP A 324 -14.38 24.80 4.96
C TRP A 324 -13.40 24.90 3.77
N THR A 325 -12.27 25.54 3.98
CA THR A 325 -11.18 25.56 2.98
C THR A 325 -10.59 24.15 2.84
N ALA A 326 -9.97 23.86 1.68
CA ALA A 326 -9.32 22.58 1.47
C ALA A 326 -8.30 22.26 2.58
N VAL A 327 -7.46 23.22 2.97
CA VAL A 327 -6.46 23.06 4.03
C VAL A 327 -7.11 22.72 5.38
N GLN A 328 -8.21 23.41 5.76
CA GLN A 328 -8.94 23.10 7.00
C GLN A 328 -9.48 21.67 7.00
N VAL A 329 -10.04 21.22 5.86
CA VAL A 329 -10.51 19.83 5.74
C VAL A 329 -9.36 18.84 5.87
N ARG A 330 -8.21 19.10 5.20
CA ARG A 330 -7.03 18.23 5.30
C ARG A 330 -6.47 18.16 6.72
N HIS A 331 -6.47 19.29 7.43
CA HIS A 331 -6.08 19.33 8.85
C HIS A 331 -7.03 18.49 9.70
N ALA A 332 -8.35 18.71 9.59
CA ALA A 332 -9.32 17.99 10.38
C ALA A 332 -9.26 16.47 10.15
N MET A 333 -9.20 16.04 8.89
CA MET A 333 -9.17 14.63 8.52
C MET A 333 -7.90 13.93 9.02
N GLN A 334 -6.73 14.55 8.80
CA GLN A 334 -5.45 13.97 9.25
C GLN A 334 -5.33 13.95 10.77
N THR A 335 -5.79 15.01 11.43
CA THR A 335 -5.82 15.07 12.90
C THR A 335 -6.78 14.05 13.47
N ALA A 336 -7.97 13.86 12.86
CA ALA A 336 -8.92 12.83 13.28
C ALA A 336 -8.30 11.41 13.17
N ALA A 337 -7.54 11.13 12.11
CA ALA A 337 -6.82 9.87 11.96
C ALA A 337 -5.82 9.65 13.11
N SER A 338 -4.99 10.65 13.40
CA SER A 338 -3.93 10.54 14.42
C SER A 338 -4.49 10.53 15.83
N VAL A 339 -5.42 11.44 16.15
CA VAL A 339 -6.05 11.52 17.49
C VAL A 339 -6.91 10.30 17.76
N GLY A 340 -7.67 9.82 16.76
CA GLY A 340 -8.44 8.58 16.87
C GLY A 340 -7.57 7.38 17.22
N ALA A 341 -6.41 7.24 16.58
CA ALA A 341 -5.44 6.22 16.93
C ALA A 341 -4.90 6.40 18.37
N CYS A 342 -4.54 7.63 18.76
CA CYS A 342 -4.07 7.92 20.12
C CYS A 342 -5.10 7.53 21.19
N LEU A 343 -6.35 7.99 21.03
CA LEU A 343 -7.43 7.74 22.01
C LEU A 343 -7.74 6.23 22.12
N ALA A 344 -7.66 5.50 21.02
CA ALA A 344 -7.93 4.06 21.03
C ALA A 344 -6.76 3.22 21.57
N LEU A 345 -5.50 3.61 21.29
CA LEU A 345 -4.33 2.86 21.75
C LEU A 345 -3.86 3.24 23.17
N ALA A 346 -4.17 4.47 23.65
CA ALA A 346 -3.76 4.89 24.97
C ALA A 346 -4.28 3.98 26.10
N PRO A 347 -5.52 3.48 26.10
CA PRO A 347 -5.96 2.49 27.10
C PRO A 347 -5.14 1.21 27.07
N LEU A 348 -4.73 0.73 25.89
CA LEU A 348 -3.91 -0.47 25.74
C LEU A 348 -2.45 -0.27 26.24
N ALA A 349 -2.00 0.99 26.26
CA ALA A 349 -0.69 1.35 26.82
C ALA A 349 -0.71 1.54 28.33
N LEU A 350 -1.84 1.95 28.91
CA LEU A 350 -1.94 2.37 30.32
C LEU A 350 -2.60 1.32 31.23
N ILE A 351 -3.49 0.49 30.67
CA ILE A 351 -4.21 -0.52 31.45
C ILE A 351 -3.37 -1.81 31.49
N PRO A 352 -3.14 -2.40 32.69
CA PRO A 352 -2.41 -3.67 32.80
C PRO A 352 -3.07 -4.78 31.95
N ALA A 353 -2.25 -5.58 31.26
CA ALA A 353 -2.71 -6.67 30.42
C ALA A 353 -3.59 -7.70 31.20
N SER A 354 -3.38 -7.83 32.51
CA SER A 354 -4.15 -8.75 33.39
C SER A 354 -5.63 -8.41 33.50
N VAL A 355 -6.04 -7.14 33.22
CA VAL A 355 -7.44 -6.73 33.28
C VAL A 355 -8.03 -6.46 31.88
N LEU A 356 -7.23 -6.55 30.83
CA LEU A 356 -7.68 -6.37 29.44
C LEU A 356 -8.26 -7.69 28.91
N SER A 357 -9.55 -7.69 28.54
CA SER A 357 -10.09 -8.82 27.77
C SER A 357 -9.72 -8.72 26.29
N PRO A 358 -9.52 -9.86 25.59
CA PRO A 358 -9.27 -9.86 24.15
C PRO A 358 -10.32 -9.11 23.33
N THR A 359 -11.58 -9.17 23.73
CA THR A 359 -12.69 -8.47 23.07
C THR A 359 -12.58 -6.95 23.19
N ILE A 360 -12.29 -6.43 24.40
CA ILE A 360 -12.07 -4.99 24.62
C ILE A 360 -10.84 -4.51 23.84
N ALA A 361 -9.77 -5.28 23.88
CA ALA A 361 -8.56 -4.99 23.13
C ALA A 361 -8.84 -4.94 21.61
N THR A 362 -9.59 -5.92 21.06
CA THR A 362 -10.02 -5.93 19.66
C THR A 362 -10.88 -4.71 19.32
N ALA A 363 -11.80 -4.30 20.18
CA ALA A 363 -12.62 -3.10 19.96
C ALA A 363 -11.75 -1.84 19.90
N ALA A 364 -10.80 -1.66 20.81
CA ALA A 364 -9.86 -0.54 20.80
C ALA A 364 -8.98 -0.56 19.52
N LEU A 365 -8.42 -1.71 19.17
CA LEU A 365 -7.66 -1.89 17.93
C LEU A 365 -8.49 -1.60 16.68
N SER A 366 -9.79 -1.97 16.69
CA SER A 366 -10.70 -1.68 15.59
C SER A 366 -10.90 -0.18 15.40
N VAL A 367 -11.05 0.57 16.47
CA VAL A 367 -11.13 2.03 16.42
C VAL A 367 -9.81 2.64 15.94
N ALA A 368 -8.68 2.15 16.45
CA ALA A 368 -7.35 2.64 16.06
C ALA A 368 -7.07 2.44 14.56
N VAL A 369 -7.31 1.23 14.05
CA VAL A 369 -7.07 0.91 12.62
C VAL A 369 -8.10 1.59 11.73
N ALA A 370 -9.37 1.64 12.13
CA ALA A 370 -10.43 2.31 11.38
C ALA A 370 -10.20 3.83 11.26
N SER A 371 -9.71 4.49 12.31
CA SER A 371 -9.39 5.92 12.26
C SER A 371 -8.36 6.26 11.19
N GLN A 372 -7.47 5.31 10.82
CA GLN A 372 -6.53 5.51 9.73
C GLN A 372 -7.22 5.69 8.36
N GLY A 373 -8.48 5.31 8.22
CA GLY A 373 -9.29 5.60 7.04
C GLY A 373 -9.41 7.10 6.72
N PHE A 374 -9.33 7.96 7.72
CA PHE A 374 -9.34 9.42 7.52
C PHE A 374 -8.07 9.95 6.82
N ASN A 375 -6.96 9.22 6.79
CA ASN A 375 -5.74 9.61 6.07
C ASN A 375 -6.01 9.81 4.57
N TYR A 376 -6.98 9.11 3.98
CA TYR A 376 -7.32 9.27 2.56
C TYR A 376 -7.88 10.67 2.26
N GLY A 377 -8.73 11.20 3.15
CA GLY A 377 -9.25 12.58 3.06
C GLY A 377 -8.27 13.63 3.60
N GLY A 378 -7.32 13.24 4.43
CA GLY A 378 -6.27 14.08 5.00
C GLY A 378 -4.99 14.08 4.16
N TYR A 379 -4.02 13.26 4.55
CA TYR A 379 -2.68 13.18 3.99
C TYR A 379 -2.65 12.93 2.47
N HIS A 380 -3.35 11.90 1.98
CA HIS A 380 -3.29 11.55 0.56
C HIS A 380 -3.92 12.62 -0.33
N ALA A 381 -5.05 13.19 0.11
CA ALA A 381 -5.69 14.27 -0.62
C ALA A 381 -4.89 15.58 -0.53
N TYR A 382 -4.22 15.85 0.59
CA TYR A 382 -3.33 17.01 0.72
C TYR A 382 -2.21 17.00 -0.32
N ILE A 383 -1.56 15.86 -0.55
CA ILE A 383 -0.51 15.75 -1.57
C ILE A 383 -1.05 16.10 -2.97
N GLN A 384 -2.26 15.65 -3.29
CA GLN A 384 -2.89 15.98 -4.57
C GLN A 384 -3.21 17.48 -4.68
N ASP A 385 -3.59 18.11 -3.57
CA ASP A 385 -3.89 19.54 -3.54
C ASP A 385 -2.61 20.38 -3.70
N VAL A 386 -1.52 20.02 -3.01
CA VAL A 386 -0.28 20.84 -3.00
C VAL A 386 0.63 20.55 -4.20
N ALA A 387 0.59 19.36 -4.75
CA ALA A 387 1.49 18.93 -5.84
C ALA A 387 0.77 18.14 -6.93
N PRO A 388 -0.26 18.70 -7.61
CA PRO A 388 -1.06 17.95 -8.59
C PRO A 388 -0.23 17.39 -9.75
N GLY A 389 0.88 18.05 -10.11
CA GLY A 389 1.80 17.58 -11.16
C GLY A 389 2.80 16.52 -10.74
N ASP A 390 3.12 16.45 -9.45
CA ASP A 390 4.19 15.63 -8.89
C ASP A 390 3.69 14.68 -7.77
N ALA A 391 2.37 14.60 -7.57
CA ALA A 391 1.74 13.80 -6.50
C ALA A 391 2.19 12.34 -6.51
N GLY A 392 2.31 11.72 -7.68
CA GLY A 392 2.79 10.34 -7.80
C GLY A 392 4.23 10.16 -7.36
N LEU A 393 5.12 11.10 -7.71
CA LEU A 393 6.52 11.09 -7.29
C LEU A 393 6.64 11.25 -5.77
N ILE A 394 5.92 12.23 -5.20
CA ILE A 394 5.89 12.48 -3.75
C ILE A 394 5.36 11.27 -3.00
N LEU A 395 4.24 10.69 -3.46
CA LEU A 395 3.69 9.47 -2.86
C LEU A 395 4.66 8.29 -2.95
N GLY A 396 5.38 8.13 -4.04
CA GLY A 396 6.41 7.09 -4.19
C GLY A 396 7.56 7.27 -3.18
N LEU A 397 8.10 8.48 -3.06
CA LEU A 397 9.17 8.80 -2.11
C LEU A 397 8.71 8.58 -0.67
N THR A 398 7.57 9.15 -0.30
CA THR A 398 7.05 9.06 1.07
C THR A 398 6.59 7.64 1.44
N ASN A 399 6.12 6.82 0.47
CA ASN A 399 5.81 5.41 0.69
C ASN A 399 7.05 4.57 0.98
N THR A 400 8.19 4.92 0.39
CA THR A 400 9.47 4.30 0.75
C THR A 400 9.82 4.58 2.21
N PHE A 401 9.70 5.84 2.66
CA PHE A 401 9.88 6.20 4.07
C PHE A 401 8.89 5.47 4.99
N SER A 402 7.64 5.37 4.59
CA SER A 402 6.59 4.63 5.31
C SER A 402 6.96 3.14 5.48
N SER A 403 7.48 2.52 4.43
CA SER A 403 7.92 1.12 4.46
C SER A 403 9.16 0.92 5.35
N VAL A 404 10.14 1.84 5.29
CA VAL A 404 11.31 1.83 6.17
C VAL A 404 10.89 2.03 7.63
N ALA A 405 9.97 2.96 7.91
CA ALA A 405 9.41 3.14 9.25
C ALA A 405 8.69 1.86 9.74
N GLY A 406 8.01 1.13 8.85
CA GLY A 406 7.41 -0.17 9.15
C GLY A 406 8.45 -1.25 9.49
N ILE A 407 9.58 -1.29 8.78
CA ILE A 407 10.72 -2.19 9.10
C ILE A 407 11.22 -1.92 10.51
N VAL A 408 11.59 -0.66 10.78
CA VAL A 408 12.09 -0.23 12.10
C VAL A 408 11.02 -0.48 13.17
N GLY A 409 9.76 -0.13 12.89
CA GLY A 409 8.64 -0.32 13.80
C GLY A 409 8.43 -1.77 14.20
N ASN A 410 8.51 -2.72 13.25
CA ASN A 410 8.37 -4.15 13.57
C ASN A 410 9.53 -4.69 14.42
N ILE A 411 10.76 -4.26 14.16
CA ILE A 411 11.93 -4.66 14.97
C ILE A 411 11.82 -4.08 16.38
N VAL A 412 11.50 -2.79 16.50
CA VAL A 412 11.33 -2.11 17.78
C VAL A 412 10.16 -2.71 18.56
N ALA A 413 9.02 -2.97 17.90
CA ALA A 413 7.87 -3.60 18.54
C ALA A 413 8.20 -4.99 19.10
N GLY A 414 8.95 -5.82 18.37
CA GLY A 414 9.41 -7.13 18.87
C GLY A 414 10.33 -7.02 20.07
N THR A 415 11.22 -6.02 20.07
CA THR A 415 12.13 -5.77 21.20
C THR A 415 11.37 -5.27 22.44
N LEU A 416 10.48 -4.30 22.27
CA LEU A 416 9.67 -3.73 23.34
C LEU A 416 8.70 -4.76 23.92
N ALA A 417 8.02 -5.53 23.07
CA ALA A 417 7.07 -6.57 23.50
C ALA A 417 7.75 -7.69 24.29
N GLY A 418 9.03 -7.97 24.03
CA GLY A 418 9.85 -8.92 24.81
C GLY A 418 10.42 -8.35 26.10
N GLY A 419 10.28 -7.05 26.36
CA GLY A 419 10.75 -6.38 27.57
C GLY A 419 9.75 -6.39 28.71
N PRO A 420 10.08 -5.77 29.85
CA PRO A 420 9.26 -5.80 31.06
C PRO A 420 7.88 -5.15 30.92
N SER A 421 7.74 -4.15 30.06
CA SER A 421 6.46 -3.46 29.81
C SER A 421 5.63 -4.11 28.71
N GLY A 422 6.15 -5.14 28.01
CA GLY A 422 5.44 -5.88 27.01
C GLY A 422 4.82 -5.00 25.90
N PHE A 423 3.64 -5.37 25.44
CA PHE A 423 2.92 -4.62 24.40
C PHE A 423 2.47 -3.22 24.82
N ALA A 424 2.37 -2.92 26.11
CA ALA A 424 2.06 -1.58 26.60
C ALA A 424 3.09 -0.55 26.09
N ALA A 425 4.39 -0.90 26.06
CA ALA A 425 5.44 -0.05 25.52
C ALA A 425 5.29 0.18 23.99
N VAL A 426 4.84 -0.85 23.24
CA VAL A 426 4.59 -0.75 21.80
C VAL A 426 3.47 0.24 21.51
N PHE A 427 2.35 0.12 22.23
CA PHE A 427 1.21 1.03 22.08
C PHE A 427 1.55 2.44 22.55
N GLY A 428 2.27 2.57 23.67
CA GLY A 428 2.74 3.86 24.20
C GLY A 428 3.61 4.61 23.18
N LEU A 429 4.58 3.93 22.58
CA LEU A 429 5.40 4.51 21.51
C LEU A 429 4.53 4.95 20.31
N THR A 430 3.59 4.12 19.88
CA THR A 430 2.70 4.43 18.77
C THR A 430 1.84 5.65 19.07
N VAL A 431 1.30 5.77 20.29
CA VAL A 431 0.54 6.95 20.76
C VAL A 431 1.39 8.20 20.70
N VAL A 432 2.61 8.17 21.23
CA VAL A 432 3.52 9.34 21.20
C VAL A 432 3.81 9.78 19.76
N LEU A 433 4.13 8.84 18.88
CA LEU A 433 4.42 9.15 17.47
C LEU A 433 3.22 9.77 16.77
N HIS A 434 2.00 9.23 16.96
CA HIS A 434 0.78 9.80 16.37
C HIS A 434 0.45 11.18 16.96
N ALA A 435 0.65 11.39 18.26
CA ALA A 435 0.44 12.69 18.90
C ALA A 435 1.40 13.75 18.34
N VAL A 436 2.70 13.43 18.25
CA VAL A 436 3.70 14.31 17.64
C VAL A 436 3.37 14.57 16.16
N SER A 437 2.93 13.55 15.42
CA SER A 437 2.52 13.70 14.02
C SER A 437 1.31 14.61 13.87
N ALA A 438 0.32 14.52 14.76
CA ALA A 438 -0.84 15.42 14.75
C ALA A 438 -0.43 16.88 14.98
N VAL A 439 0.43 17.13 15.96
CA VAL A 439 0.93 18.50 16.25
C VAL A 439 1.76 19.05 15.08
N THR A 440 2.72 18.28 14.58
CA THR A 440 3.56 18.73 13.43
C THR A 440 2.72 18.97 12.18
N TRP A 441 1.69 18.16 11.94
CA TRP A 441 0.76 18.37 10.83
C TRP A 441 0.00 19.68 10.95
N LEU A 442 -0.59 19.97 12.11
CA LEU A 442 -1.35 21.20 12.36
C LEU A 442 -0.47 22.48 12.23
N VAL A 443 0.80 22.38 12.62
CA VAL A 443 1.72 23.53 12.61
C VAL A 443 2.32 23.78 11.21
N PHE A 444 2.71 22.72 10.51
CA PHE A 444 3.55 22.83 9.32
C PHE A 444 2.83 22.54 7.98
N ALA A 445 1.66 21.88 7.94
CA ALA A 445 0.94 21.62 6.70
C ALA A 445 0.17 22.86 6.21
N ARG A 446 0.88 23.80 5.60
CA ARG A 446 0.36 25.15 5.26
C ARG A 446 -0.35 25.23 3.91
N GLY A 447 -0.48 24.13 3.16
CA GLY A 447 -1.12 24.13 1.83
C GLY A 447 -0.32 24.83 0.73
N LYS A 448 0.97 25.06 0.92
CA LYS A 448 1.84 25.64 -0.10
C LYS A 448 2.02 24.68 -1.27
N LYS A 449 2.05 25.22 -2.49
CA LYS A 449 2.32 24.40 -3.68
C LYS A 449 3.75 23.89 -3.67
N ILE A 450 3.89 22.61 -4.00
CA ILE A 450 5.17 21.89 -4.11
C ILE A 450 5.36 21.50 -5.57
N ARG A 451 6.54 21.78 -6.10
CA ARG A 451 6.97 21.32 -7.43
C ARG A 451 8.36 20.72 -7.30
N LEU A 452 8.54 19.50 -7.79
CA LEU A 452 9.80 18.75 -7.71
C LEU A 452 10.39 18.45 -9.09
N THR A 453 9.63 18.70 -10.16
CA THR A 453 10.06 18.42 -11.53
C THR A 453 10.11 19.71 -12.34
N SER A 454 11.14 19.82 -13.14
CA SER A 454 11.31 20.89 -14.15
C SER A 454 10.73 20.50 -15.48
#